data_b35ff73a252937e6249fe4a2ddbbdbb0
#
_entry.id   b35ff73a252937e6249fe4a2ddbbdbb0
#
_cell.length_a   1.000
_cell.length_b   1.000
_cell.length_c   1.000
_cell.angle_alpha   90.00
_cell.angle_beta   90.00
_cell.angle_gamma   90.00
#
_symmetry.space_group_name_H-M   'P 1'
#
loop_
_entity.id
_entity.type
_entity.pdbx_description
1 polymer ?
#
loop_
_entity_poly.entity_id
_entity_poly.type
_entity_poly.pdbx_seq_one_letter_code
_entity_poly.pdbx_strand_id
1 'polypeptide(L)'
;ARRSAGNMVYAWAARLGMLIGAGIGILLYDLYGFRTVVYLAIAVGVLSMYFTSRVYVAFRAPIGMKLCSLDRFLLPRAWVPALNMLLIAFVPGVLLPLLYVGDYTAFLTLGVLVLLTIPFTRMFVKLSHHCQRGTGNTTCYLAMETGLLAGLATACRLSDAYLLYHAAGVAALLALFFFVLLTYPYYKRKKVR
;
A
#
# COMPACT_ATOMS: atom_id res chain seq x y z
N ALA A 1 6.47 2.32 -23.39
CA ALA A 1 7.23 3.15 -22.44
C ALA A 1 6.32 4.17 -21.69
N ARG A 2 5.46 4.95 -22.38
CA ARG A 2 4.64 6.01 -21.75
C ARG A 2 3.58 5.47 -20.75
N ARG A 3 2.97 4.30 -20.99
CA ARG A 3 1.94 3.72 -20.09
C ARG A 3 2.52 3.23 -18.75
N SER A 4 3.73 2.69 -18.77
CA SER A 4 4.40 2.25 -17.52
C SER A 4 4.85 3.43 -16.67
N ALA A 5 5.24 4.54 -17.29
CA ALA A 5 5.58 5.77 -16.59
C ALA A 5 4.34 6.39 -15.90
N GLY A 6 3.19 6.42 -16.57
CA GLY A 6 1.94 6.92 -15.97
C GLY A 6 1.51 6.11 -14.74
N ASN A 7 1.57 4.78 -14.81
CA ASN A 7 1.27 3.93 -13.65
C ASN A 7 2.26 4.14 -12.50
N MET A 8 3.53 4.43 -12.80
CA MET A 8 4.53 4.69 -11.79
C MET A 8 4.29 6.04 -11.10
N VAL A 9 3.94 7.08 -11.85
CA VAL A 9 3.58 8.40 -11.30
C VAL A 9 2.34 8.30 -10.42
N TYR A 10 1.30 7.59 -10.84
CA TYR A 10 0.11 7.35 -10.04
C TYR A 10 0.43 6.62 -8.73
N ALA A 11 1.23 5.57 -8.82
CA ALA A 11 1.67 4.83 -7.65
C ALA A 11 2.47 5.70 -6.66
N TRP A 12 3.32 6.58 -7.16
CA TRP A 12 4.08 7.53 -6.35
C TRP A 12 3.17 8.58 -5.70
N ALA A 13 2.25 9.16 -6.47
CA ALA A 13 1.33 10.17 -5.97
C ALA A 13 0.47 9.64 -4.81
N ALA A 14 -0.05 8.42 -4.92
CA ALA A 14 -0.83 7.80 -3.85
C ALA A 14 -0.01 7.63 -2.56
N ARG A 15 1.26 7.25 -2.68
CA ARG A 15 2.14 6.99 -1.52
C ARG A 15 2.69 8.25 -0.88
N LEU A 16 3.08 9.21 -1.70
CA LEU A 16 3.43 10.53 -1.20
C LEU A 16 2.25 11.18 -0.51
N GLY A 17 1.03 10.97 -1.04
CA GLY A 17 -0.21 11.40 -0.39
C GLY A 17 -0.40 10.79 0.99
N MET A 18 -0.11 9.50 1.18
CA MET A 18 -0.17 8.85 2.50
C MET A 18 0.85 9.45 3.48
N LEU A 19 2.10 9.64 3.05
CA LEU A 19 3.15 10.21 3.89
C LEU A 19 2.85 11.66 4.27
N ILE A 20 2.57 12.49 3.28
CA ILE A 20 2.29 13.92 3.47
C ILE A 20 0.99 14.10 4.24
N GLY A 21 -0.04 13.31 3.91
CA GLY A 21 -1.34 13.36 4.56
C GLY A 21 -1.28 13.02 6.04
N ALA A 22 -0.52 12.00 6.41
CA ALA A 22 -0.30 11.65 7.81
C ALA A 22 0.42 12.78 8.57
N GLY A 23 1.49 13.33 8.00
CA GLY A 23 2.24 14.42 8.63
C GLY A 23 1.41 15.69 8.79
N ILE A 24 0.71 16.13 7.74
CA ILE A 24 -0.17 17.29 7.79
C ILE A 24 -1.34 17.04 8.74
N GLY A 25 -1.92 15.83 8.73
CA GLY A 25 -3.04 15.47 9.58
C GLY A 25 -2.70 15.59 11.06
N ILE A 26 -1.53 15.09 11.49
CA ILE A 26 -1.05 15.19 12.88
C ILE A 26 -0.82 16.66 13.27
N LEU A 27 -0.11 17.40 12.42
CA LEU A 27 0.19 18.81 12.67
C LEU A 27 -1.08 19.66 12.80
N LEU A 28 -2.07 19.43 11.95
CA LEU A 28 -3.35 20.14 12.01
C LEU A 28 -4.20 19.69 13.22
N TYR A 29 -4.11 18.42 13.61
CA TYR A 29 -4.76 17.93 14.80
C TYR A 29 -4.23 18.62 16.05
N ASP A 30 -2.91 18.76 16.18
CA ASP A 30 -2.27 19.40 17.32
C ASP A 30 -2.58 20.91 17.39
N LEU A 31 -2.62 21.60 16.23
CA LEU A 31 -2.85 23.03 16.17
C LEU A 31 -4.33 23.44 16.26
N TYR A 32 -5.23 22.69 15.65
CA TYR A 32 -6.62 23.10 15.42
C TYR A 32 -7.65 22.05 15.85
N GLY A 33 -7.22 20.89 16.30
CA GLY A 33 -8.07 19.81 16.79
C GLY A 33 -8.73 18.97 15.69
N PHE A 34 -9.44 17.92 16.13
CA PHE A 34 -10.03 16.88 15.27
C PHE A 34 -10.98 17.40 14.18
N ARG A 35 -11.83 18.37 14.52
CA ARG A 35 -12.85 18.89 13.59
C ARG A 35 -12.24 19.49 12.34
N THR A 36 -11.14 20.21 12.48
CA THR A 36 -10.43 20.85 11.36
C THR A 36 -9.82 19.81 10.42
N VAL A 37 -9.26 18.75 10.96
CA VAL A 37 -8.72 17.63 10.16
C VAL A 37 -9.84 16.97 9.34
N VAL A 38 -11.01 16.74 9.94
CA VAL A 38 -12.16 16.15 9.25
C VAL A 38 -12.67 17.06 8.13
N TYR A 39 -12.83 18.36 8.39
CA TYR A 39 -13.28 19.31 7.37
C TYR A 39 -12.29 19.40 6.21
N LEU A 40 -11.00 19.42 6.48
CA LEU A 40 -9.98 19.42 5.45
C LEU A 40 -10.02 18.12 4.62
N ALA A 41 -10.16 16.98 5.28
CA ALA A 41 -10.25 15.68 4.60
C ALA A 41 -11.46 15.62 3.66
N ILE A 42 -12.62 16.14 4.10
CA ILE A 42 -13.83 16.23 3.27
C ILE A 42 -13.58 17.18 2.10
N ALA A 43 -13.01 18.36 2.32
CA ALA A 43 -12.74 19.34 1.27
C ALA A 43 -11.79 18.78 0.21
N VAL A 44 -10.70 18.14 0.62
CA VAL A 44 -9.75 17.48 -0.28
C VAL A 44 -10.41 16.32 -1.02
N GLY A 45 -11.25 15.53 -0.35
CA GLY A 45 -12.03 14.46 -0.95
C GLY A 45 -12.97 14.94 -2.06
N VAL A 46 -13.74 16.00 -1.80
CA VAL A 46 -14.62 16.65 -2.79
C VAL A 46 -13.81 17.18 -3.98
N LEU A 47 -12.69 17.85 -3.71
CA LEU A 47 -11.80 18.38 -4.74
C LEU A 47 -11.23 17.23 -5.60
N SER A 48 -10.82 16.12 -4.99
CA SER A 48 -10.35 14.92 -5.69
C SER A 48 -11.44 14.32 -6.59
N MET A 49 -12.68 14.23 -6.10
CA MET A 49 -13.83 13.78 -6.90
C MET A 49 -14.08 14.70 -8.10
N TYR A 50 -14.01 16.02 -7.89
CA TYR A 50 -14.15 16.99 -8.97
C TYR A 50 -13.09 16.80 -10.05
N PHE A 51 -11.80 16.69 -9.69
CA PHE A 51 -10.74 16.44 -10.67
C PHE A 51 -10.90 15.09 -11.37
N THR A 52 -11.26 14.05 -10.64
CA THR A 52 -11.48 12.71 -11.21
C THR A 52 -12.63 12.73 -12.22
N SER A 53 -13.71 13.46 -11.95
CA SER A 53 -14.85 13.59 -12.89
C SER A 53 -14.50 14.30 -14.18
N ARG A 54 -13.43 15.12 -14.18
CA ARG A 54 -12.91 15.81 -15.38
C ARG A 54 -11.98 14.97 -16.23
N VAL A 55 -11.50 13.84 -15.71
CA VAL A 55 -10.63 12.93 -16.46
C VAL A 55 -11.47 12.11 -17.41
N TYR A 56 -11.38 12.40 -18.70
CA TYR A 56 -12.02 11.58 -19.74
C TYR A 56 -11.20 10.32 -19.97
N VAL A 57 -11.73 9.18 -19.55
CA VAL A 57 -11.16 7.88 -19.85
C VAL A 57 -11.93 7.28 -21.02
N ALA A 58 -11.33 7.30 -22.21
CA ALA A 58 -11.88 6.65 -23.40
C ALA A 58 -11.76 5.12 -23.28
N PHE A 59 -12.42 4.53 -22.27
CA PHE A 59 -12.43 3.09 -22.06
C PHE A 59 -13.76 2.53 -22.54
N ARG A 60 -13.72 1.75 -23.62
CA ARG A 60 -14.85 0.90 -24.01
C ARG A 60 -14.60 -0.48 -23.41
N ALA A 61 -15.46 -0.89 -22.47
CA ALA A 61 -15.44 -2.26 -21.97
C ALA A 61 -15.69 -3.22 -23.13
N PRO A 62 -14.89 -4.27 -23.31
CA PRO A 62 -15.19 -5.29 -24.31
C PRO A 62 -16.58 -5.90 -24.07
N ILE A 63 -17.35 -6.10 -25.15
CA ILE A 63 -18.67 -6.71 -25.07
C ILE A 63 -18.55 -8.09 -24.42
N GLY A 64 -19.42 -8.40 -23.45
CA GLY A 64 -19.41 -9.68 -22.72
C GLY A 64 -18.55 -9.74 -21.45
N MET A 65 -17.99 -8.62 -21.00
CA MET A 65 -17.28 -8.59 -19.71
C MET A 65 -18.25 -8.69 -18.54
N LYS A 66 -18.07 -9.73 -17.69
CA LYS A 66 -18.75 -9.79 -16.38
C LYS A 66 -18.29 -8.62 -15.52
N LEU A 67 -19.23 -7.85 -14.94
CA LEU A 67 -18.95 -6.67 -14.10
C LEU A 67 -18.15 -7.01 -12.85
N CYS A 68 -18.37 -8.19 -12.27
CA CYS A 68 -17.64 -8.69 -11.12
C CYS A 68 -16.94 -10.01 -11.46
N SER A 69 -15.62 -9.98 -11.57
CA SER A 69 -14.79 -11.19 -11.71
C SER A 69 -13.58 -11.05 -10.80
N LEU A 70 -13.45 -11.94 -9.81
CA LEU A 70 -12.31 -12.01 -8.88
C LEU A 70 -10.98 -12.22 -9.61
N ASP A 71 -11.00 -12.89 -10.76
CA ASP A 71 -9.82 -13.13 -11.59
C ASP A 71 -9.13 -11.85 -12.10
N ARG A 72 -9.80 -10.70 -11.95
CA ARG A 72 -9.28 -9.40 -12.39
C ARG A 72 -8.63 -8.59 -11.28
N PHE A 73 -8.91 -8.91 -10.01
CA PHE A 73 -8.40 -8.19 -8.85
C PHE A 73 -7.15 -8.84 -8.26
N LEU A 74 -7.07 -10.17 -8.33
CA LEU A 74 -5.98 -10.95 -7.77
C LEU A 74 -5.21 -11.68 -8.86
N LEU A 75 -3.89 -11.59 -8.81
CA LEU A 75 -2.99 -12.35 -9.66
C LEU A 75 -2.51 -13.59 -8.89
N PRO A 76 -3.06 -14.81 -9.16
CA PRO A 76 -2.69 -16.01 -8.40
C PRO A 76 -1.18 -16.29 -8.45
N ARG A 77 -0.53 -15.93 -9.55
CA ARG A 77 0.91 -16.13 -9.77
C ARG A 77 1.78 -15.24 -8.87
N ALA A 78 1.21 -14.21 -8.24
CA ALA A 78 1.92 -13.26 -7.39
C ALA A 78 1.61 -13.45 -5.88
N TRP A 79 1.02 -14.58 -5.48
CA TRP A 79 0.63 -14.82 -4.09
C TRP A 79 1.80 -14.76 -3.11
N VAL A 80 2.99 -15.30 -3.48
CA VAL A 80 4.19 -15.27 -2.63
C VAL A 80 4.67 -13.83 -2.37
N PRO A 81 4.94 -12.99 -3.40
CA PRO A 81 5.28 -11.60 -3.14
C PRO A 81 4.14 -10.81 -2.50
N ALA A 82 2.85 -11.20 -2.68
CA ALA A 82 1.74 -10.56 -2.00
C ALA A 82 1.78 -10.80 -0.48
N LEU A 83 2.01 -12.03 -0.04
CA LEU A 83 2.21 -12.34 1.38
C LEU A 83 3.41 -11.59 1.97
N ASN A 84 4.49 -11.48 1.22
CA ASN A 84 5.65 -10.72 1.69
C ASN A 84 5.34 -9.23 1.81
N MET A 85 4.64 -8.64 0.84
CA MET A 85 4.20 -7.24 0.88
C MET A 85 3.24 -6.97 2.04
N LEU A 86 2.36 -7.92 2.36
CA LEU A 86 1.47 -7.85 3.51
C LEU A 86 2.27 -7.80 4.81
N LEU A 87 3.28 -8.66 4.98
CA LEU A 87 4.16 -8.65 6.17
C LEU A 87 4.95 -7.35 6.30
N ILE A 88 5.47 -6.82 5.19
CA ILE A 88 6.19 -5.54 5.20
C ILE A 88 5.25 -4.40 5.60
N ALA A 89 4.02 -4.37 5.07
CA ALA A 89 3.06 -3.34 5.36
C ALA A 89 2.43 -3.46 6.77
N PHE A 90 2.45 -4.64 7.35
CA PHE A 90 2.01 -4.87 8.74
C PHE A 90 2.84 -4.05 9.74
N VAL A 91 4.15 -3.90 9.50
CA VAL A 91 5.08 -3.19 10.40
C VAL A 91 4.63 -1.74 10.67
N PRO A 92 4.50 -0.86 9.65
CA PRO A 92 4.01 0.49 9.88
C PRO A 92 2.56 0.51 10.39
N GLY A 93 1.73 -0.48 10.04
CA GLY A 93 0.38 -0.60 10.55
C GLY A 93 0.33 -0.75 12.07
N VAL A 94 1.20 -1.61 12.63
CA VAL A 94 1.33 -1.80 14.09
C VAL A 94 1.85 -0.55 14.79
N LEU A 95 2.78 0.17 14.19
CA LEU A 95 3.42 1.34 14.79
C LEU A 95 2.61 2.63 14.62
N LEU A 96 1.60 2.64 13.75
CA LEU A 96 0.83 3.84 13.44
C LEU A 96 0.24 4.56 14.67
N PRO A 97 -0.32 3.87 15.69
CA PRO A 97 -0.83 4.55 16.89
C PRO A 97 0.23 5.26 17.72
N LEU A 98 1.51 4.87 17.61
CA LEU A 98 2.59 5.52 18.36
C LEU A 98 2.87 6.96 17.89
N LEU A 99 2.40 7.33 16.69
CA LEU A 99 2.45 8.71 16.22
C LEU A 99 1.69 9.68 17.15
N TYR A 100 0.64 9.21 17.82
CA TYR A 100 -0.10 10.00 18.82
C TYR A 100 0.73 10.34 20.07
N VAL A 101 1.74 9.54 20.36
CA VAL A 101 2.63 9.73 21.51
C VAL A 101 3.89 10.54 21.10
N GLY A 102 3.92 11.04 19.88
CA GLY A 102 5.07 11.81 19.37
C GLY A 102 6.23 10.94 18.88
N ASP A 103 6.00 9.64 18.69
CA ASP A 103 7.04 8.73 18.21
C ASP A 103 7.06 8.66 16.68
N TYR A 104 8.12 9.19 16.10
CA TYR A 104 8.30 9.27 14.65
C TYR A 104 8.77 7.97 13.99
N THR A 105 8.95 6.87 14.72
CA THR A 105 9.37 5.58 14.16
C THR A 105 8.35 5.02 13.16
N ALA A 106 7.05 5.22 13.42
CA ALA A 106 6.00 4.85 12.49
C ALA A 106 6.12 5.62 11.16
N PHE A 107 6.48 6.89 11.21
CA PHE A 107 6.69 7.71 10.01
C PHE A 107 7.88 7.23 9.19
N LEU A 108 8.98 6.86 9.84
CA LEU A 108 10.14 6.27 9.18
C LEU A 108 9.81 4.94 8.52
N THR A 109 9.07 4.06 9.21
CA THR A 109 8.66 2.76 8.64
C THR A 109 7.68 2.90 7.49
N LEU A 110 6.78 3.89 7.52
CA LEU A 110 5.96 4.26 6.37
C LEU A 110 6.80 4.74 5.18
N GLY A 111 7.83 5.55 5.43
CA GLY A 111 8.78 5.98 4.41
C GLY A 111 9.50 4.80 3.75
N VAL A 112 9.97 3.85 4.55
CA VAL A 112 10.59 2.60 4.07
C VAL A 112 9.59 1.79 3.25
N LEU A 113 8.33 1.65 3.69
CA LEU A 113 7.28 0.98 2.94
C LEU A 113 7.09 1.63 1.56
N VAL A 114 7.04 2.96 1.49
CA VAL A 114 6.94 3.70 0.23
C VAL A 114 8.09 3.34 -0.72
N LEU A 115 9.32 3.33 -0.23
CA LEU A 115 10.49 2.97 -1.02
C LEU A 115 10.44 1.52 -1.51
N LEU A 116 10.09 0.58 -0.63
CA LEU A 116 10.00 -0.85 -0.96
C LEU A 116 8.89 -1.18 -1.94
N THR A 117 7.83 -0.38 -1.99
CA THR A 117 6.75 -0.63 -2.97
C THR A 117 7.19 -0.45 -4.42
N ILE A 118 8.27 0.30 -4.70
CA ILE A 118 8.79 0.47 -6.06
C ILE A 118 9.32 -0.85 -6.63
N PRO A 119 10.29 -1.53 -5.99
CA PRO A 119 10.79 -2.81 -6.47
C PRO A 119 9.70 -3.90 -6.44
N PHE A 120 8.82 -3.90 -5.45
CA PHE A 120 7.71 -4.85 -5.39
C PHE A 120 6.73 -4.66 -6.55
N THR A 121 6.28 -3.45 -6.84
CA THR A 121 5.41 -3.17 -7.99
C THR A 121 6.04 -3.66 -9.30
N ARG A 122 7.35 -3.43 -9.50
CA ARG A 122 8.07 -3.98 -10.67
C ARG A 122 8.05 -5.51 -10.69
N MET A 123 8.18 -6.14 -9.52
CA MET A 123 8.14 -7.58 -9.37
C MET A 123 6.77 -8.16 -9.76
N PHE A 124 5.68 -7.55 -9.30
CA PHE A 124 4.31 -7.94 -9.66
C PHE A 124 4.03 -7.78 -11.15
N VAL A 125 4.47 -6.67 -11.76
CA VAL A 125 4.32 -6.45 -13.20
C VAL A 125 5.11 -7.48 -14.02
N LYS A 126 6.30 -7.90 -13.57
CA LYS A 126 7.10 -8.93 -14.24
C LYS A 126 6.58 -10.36 -14.04
N LEU A 127 5.78 -10.60 -13.03
CA LEU A 127 5.08 -11.87 -12.82
C LEU A 127 3.77 -11.95 -13.60
N SER A 128 3.23 -10.83 -14.05
CA SER A 128 1.99 -10.76 -14.81
C SER A 128 2.25 -10.87 -16.32
N HIS A 129 1.32 -11.51 -17.05
CA HIS A 129 1.26 -11.43 -18.50
C HIS A 129 0.87 -10.03 -18.95
N HIS A 130 1.12 -9.71 -20.23
CA HIS A 130 0.93 -8.36 -20.77
C HIS A 130 -0.49 -7.79 -20.50
N CYS A 131 -1.52 -8.61 -20.63
CA CYS A 131 -2.92 -8.21 -20.38
C CYS A 131 -3.30 -8.15 -18.89
N GLN A 132 -2.48 -8.69 -17.98
CA GLN A 132 -2.74 -8.81 -16.55
C GLN A 132 -1.92 -7.84 -15.69
N ARG A 133 -1.22 -6.88 -16.30
CA ARG A 133 -0.37 -5.94 -15.57
C ARG A 133 -1.16 -5.05 -14.59
N GLY A 134 -2.38 -4.68 -14.94
CA GLY A 134 -3.30 -3.99 -14.04
C GLY A 134 -3.62 -4.83 -12.81
N THR A 135 -3.99 -6.10 -13.00
CA THR A 135 -4.27 -7.06 -11.93
C THR A 135 -3.06 -7.27 -11.01
N GLY A 136 -1.83 -7.31 -11.58
CA GLY A 136 -0.61 -7.37 -10.78
C GLY A 136 -0.45 -6.18 -9.84
N ASN A 137 -0.68 -4.95 -10.33
CA ASN A 137 -0.66 -3.75 -9.51
C ASN A 137 -1.74 -3.78 -8.42
N THR A 138 -2.98 -4.13 -8.76
CA THR A 138 -4.08 -4.22 -7.80
C THR A 138 -3.78 -5.24 -6.70
N THR A 139 -3.20 -6.40 -7.04
CA THR A 139 -2.77 -7.40 -6.06
C THR A 139 -1.71 -6.86 -5.10
N CYS A 140 -0.74 -6.08 -5.60
CA CYS A 140 0.28 -5.45 -4.77
C CYS A 140 -0.34 -4.45 -3.77
N TYR A 141 -1.25 -3.59 -4.25
CA TYR A 141 -1.93 -2.62 -3.39
C TYR A 141 -2.83 -3.29 -2.35
N LEU A 142 -3.62 -4.28 -2.77
CA LEU A 142 -4.48 -5.02 -1.86
C LEU A 142 -3.69 -5.70 -0.74
N ALA A 143 -2.56 -6.30 -1.07
CA ALA A 143 -1.66 -6.91 -0.08
C ALA A 143 -1.09 -5.85 0.89
N MET A 144 -0.72 -4.69 0.37
CA MET A 144 -0.23 -3.58 1.19
C MET A 144 -1.32 -3.06 2.14
N GLU A 145 -2.50 -2.74 1.63
CA GLU A 145 -3.60 -2.20 2.43
C GLU A 145 -4.09 -3.20 3.48
N THR A 146 -4.19 -4.48 3.12
CA THR A 146 -4.56 -5.54 4.07
C THR A 146 -3.50 -5.71 5.17
N GLY A 147 -2.22 -5.57 4.83
CA GLY A 147 -1.13 -5.58 5.80
C GLY A 147 -1.21 -4.42 6.79
N LEU A 148 -1.41 -3.19 6.29
CA LEU A 148 -1.60 -1.99 7.12
C LEU A 148 -2.80 -2.14 8.05
N LEU A 149 -3.94 -2.60 7.54
CA LEU A 149 -5.15 -2.80 8.33
C LEU A 149 -4.97 -3.88 9.40
N ALA A 150 -4.33 -5.00 9.05
CA ALA A 150 -4.05 -6.06 10.01
C ALA A 150 -3.10 -5.60 11.11
N GLY A 151 -2.07 -4.82 10.76
CA GLY A 151 -1.17 -4.20 11.72
C GLY A 151 -1.90 -3.25 12.67
N LEU A 152 -2.71 -2.36 12.13
CA LEU A 152 -3.53 -1.43 12.94
C LEU A 152 -4.51 -2.15 13.84
N ALA A 153 -5.19 -3.19 13.35
CA ALA A 153 -6.10 -4.00 14.15
C ALA A 153 -5.37 -4.71 15.30
N THR A 154 -4.13 -5.16 15.05
CA THR A 154 -3.28 -5.74 16.10
C THR A 154 -2.89 -4.67 17.13
N ALA A 155 -2.53 -3.49 16.69
CA ALA A 155 -2.17 -2.38 17.56
C ALA A 155 -3.34 -1.95 18.46
N CYS A 156 -4.57 -1.97 17.95
CA CYS A 156 -5.77 -1.69 18.75
C CYS A 156 -6.03 -2.73 19.87
N ARG A 157 -5.42 -3.91 19.78
CA ARG A 157 -5.52 -4.97 20.82
C ARG A 157 -4.36 -4.92 21.82
N LEU A 158 -3.24 -4.36 21.43
CA LEU A 158 -2.04 -4.25 22.24
C LEU A 158 -1.96 -2.81 22.77
N SER A 159 -2.16 -2.64 24.07
CA SER A 159 -2.14 -1.30 24.70
C SER A 159 -0.72 -0.83 25.06
N ASP A 160 0.26 -1.72 25.03
CA ASP A 160 1.63 -1.44 25.49
C ASP A 160 2.55 -1.15 24.30
N ALA A 161 3.21 0.01 24.31
CA ALA A 161 4.16 0.43 23.30
C ALA A 161 5.30 -0.58 23.12
N TYR A 162 5.78 -1.17 24.21
CA TYR A 162 6.83 -2.19 24.16
C TYR A 162 6.42 -3.40 23.34
N LEU A 163 5.19 -3.90 23.52
CA LEU A 163 4.65 -5.00 22.74
C LEU A 163 4.47 -4.65 21.26
N LEU A 164 4.10 -3.39 20.97
CA LEU A 164 3.99 -2.92 19.58
C LEU A 164 5.34 -2.94 18.87
N TYR A 165 6.40 -2.48 19.52
CA TYR A 165 7.75 -2.56 18.93
C TYR A 165 8.23 -3.98 18.70
N HIS A 166 7.96 -4.89 19.64
CA HIS A 166 8.31 -6.30 19.49
C HIS A 166 7.54 -6.95 18.34
N ALA A 167 6.22 -6.71 18.26
CA ALA A 167 5.40 -7.21 17.16
C ALA A 167 5.88 -6.70 15.80
N ALA A 168 6.22 -5.42 15.71
CA ALA A 168 6.76 -4.80 14.51
C ALA A 168 8.14 -5.39 14.13
N GLY A 169 9.04 -5.57 15.13
CA GLY A 169 10.36 -6.15 14.93
C GLY A 169 10.29 -7.61 14.45
N VAL A 170 9.47 -8.43 15.07
CA VAL A 170 9.24 -9.83 14.66
C VAL A 170 8.67 -9.87 13.23
N ALA A 171 7.68 -9.05 12.92
CA ALA A 171 7.10 -8.98 11.59
C ALA A 171 8.11 -8.55 10.52
N ALA A 172 8.99 -7.58 10.83
CA ALA A 172 10.04 -7.13 9.93
C ALA A 172 11.08 -8.23 9.66
N LEU A 173 11.50 -8.95 10.69
CA LEU A 173 12.41 -10.08 10.55
C LEU A 173 11.78 -11.23 9.73
N LEU A 174 10.52 -11.56 10.00
CA LEU A 174 9.77 -12.54 9.22
C LEU A 174 9.63 -12.12 7.76
N ALA A 175 9.34 -10.84 7.50
CA ALA A 175 9.24 -10.32 6.14
C ALA A 175 10.57 -10.42 5.39
N LEU A 176 11.69 -10.11 6.05
CA LEU A 176 13.03 -10.25 5.47
C LEU A 176 13.38 -11.71 5.17
N PHE A 177 13.15 -12.59 6.14
CA PHE A 177 13.39 -14.02 5.99
C PHE A 177 12.55 -14.63 4.86
N PHE A 178 11.26 -14.29 4.83
CA PHE A 178 10.33 -14.69 3.78
C PHE A 178 10.75 -14.16 2.41
N PHE A 179 11.27 -12.93 2.34
CA PHE A 179 11.78 -12.35 1.10
C PHE A 179 12.96 -13.14 0.55
N VAL A 180 13.97 -13.41 1.38
CA VAL A 180 15.21 -14.07 0.97
C VAL A 180 14.96 -15.53 0.58
N LEU A 181 14.21 -16.27 1.39
CA LEU A 181 14.03 -17.70 1.19
C LEU A 181 12.93 -18.07 0.17
N LEU A 182 11.87 -17.29 0.10
CA LEU A 182 10.71 -17.64 -0.71
C LEU A 182 10.47 -16.66 -1.86
N THR A 183 10.38 -15.35 -1.56
CA THR A 183 9.93 -14.38 -2.55
C THR A 183 10.93 -14.20 -3.69
N TYR A 184 12.20 -14.00 -3.36
CA TYR A 184 13.24 -13.78 -4.37
C TYR A 184 13.50 -15.02 -5.25
N PRO A 185 13.67 -16.26 -4.72
CA PRO A 185 13.79 -17.44 -5.54
C PRO A 185 12.55 -17.73 -6.39
N TYR A 186 11.36 -17.56 -5.80
CA TYR A 186 10.11 -17.71 -6.54
C TYR A 186 10.02 -16.75 -7.72
N TYR A 187 10.31 -15.47 -7.50
CA TYR A 187 10.34 -14.46 -8.55
C TYR A 187 11.34 -14.80 -9.66
N LYS A 188 12.56 -15.24 -9.30
CA LYS A 188 13.59 -15.61 -10.27
C LYS A 188 13.14 -16.76 -11.19
N ARG A 189 12.36 -17.70 -10.65
CA ARG A 189 11.83 -18.86 -11.40
C ARG A 189 10.62 -18.52 -12.27
N LYS A 190 9.74 -17.67 -11.81
CA LYS A 190 8.40 -17.42 -12.37
C LYS A 190 8.26 -16.12 -13.19
N LYS A 191 9.28 -15.25 -13.21
CA LYS A 191 9.23 -14.02 -14.00
C LYS A 191 8.97 -14.35 -15.48
N VAL A 192 8.02 -13.63 -16.08
CA VAL A 192 7.76 -13.70 -17.52
C VAL A 192 8.84 -12.91 -18.25
N ARG A 193 9.47 -13.51 -19.26
CA ARG A 193 10.51 -12.88 -20.11
C ARG A 193 9.89 -11.93 -21.10
#